data_758497482c831ba229e1c66b9024a6a0
#
_entry.id   758497482c831ba229e1c66b9024a6a0
#
_cell.length_a   1.000
_cell.length_b   1.000
_cell.length_c   1.000
_cell.angle_alpha   90.00
_cell.angle_beta   90.00
_cell.angle_gamma   90.00
#
_symmetry.space_group_name_H-M   'P 1'
#
loop_
_entity.id
_entity.type
_entity.pdbx_description
1 polymer ?
#
loop_
_entity_poly.entity_id
_entity_poly.type
_entity_poly.pdbx_seq_one_letter_code
_entity_poly.pdbx_strand_id
1 'polypeptide(L)'
;MNHPPKQFFIHLVSDATGTTLQGLARACLAQFEDVKPNEKFWNLIRTPEQIEMVLDGIADEPGLVLMTLVDPKLRKQMRDGCRKMKISCVPVLDPIMNGLSSYLGMEGLNTPGLQYKMDDAYFERIDALDYAMHHDDGQHLDGLDQADIILVGVSRTSKTPTSVYLANRGLKTGNIPLVPKVRFDESYFTFSKPLYIGLTESASRLVETRKNRLLEEGKDESVYRDNAYLDEQAIKDEIKAARKLFSSHGWPVIDVTKRSIEETASEIIAIYNRQRAKKTGSLLS
;
A
#
# COMPACT_ATOMS: atom_id res chain seq x y z
N MET A 1 -25.56 11.16 23.22
CA MET A 1 -24.66 11.08 24.41
C MET A 1 -23.36 10.53 23.92
N ASN A 2 -22.31 11.37 23.82
CA ASN A 2 -20.97 10.89 23.45
C ASN A 2 -20.41 10.12 24.66
N HIS A 3 -20.44 8.81 24.60
CA HIS A 3 -19.67 7.99 25.54
C HIS A 3 -18.18 8.11 25.15
N PRO A 4 -17.27 8.19 26.15
CA PRO A 4 -15.84 8.16 25.85
C PRO A 4 -15.48 6.85 25.14
N PRO A 5 -14.52 6.87 24.19
CA PRO A 5 -14.14 5.66 23.45
C PRO A 5 -13.67 4.58 24.40
N LYS A 6 -14.06 3.34 24.15
CA LYS A 6 -13.66 2.18 24.95
C LYS A 6 -12.17 1.92 24.76
N GLN A 7 -11.39 2.14 25.82
CA GLN A 7 -9.95 1.85 25.83
C GLN A 7 -9.69 0.41 26.26
N PHE A 8 -8.74 -0.25 25.61
CA PHE A 8 -8.31 -1.61 25.96
C PHE A 8 -6.91 -1.87 25.38
N PHE A 9 -6.21 -2.86 25.95
CA PHE A 9 -4.93 -3.32 25.39
C PHE A 9 -5.14 -4.42 24.37
N ILE A 10 -4.31 -4.38 23.32
CA ILE A 10 -4.21 -5.43 22.32
C ILE A 10 -2.73 -5.77 22.11
N HIS A 11 -2.36 -7.02 22.31
CA HIS A 11 -1.01 -7.52 22.14
C HIS A 11 -0.91 -8.27 20.82
N LEU A 12 0.00 -7.80 19.96
CA LEU A 12 0.29 -8.36 18.65
C LEU A 12 1.60 -9.14 18.72
N VAL A 13 1.52 -10.47 18.78
CA VAL A 13 2.67 -11.36 19.01
C VAL A 13 3.03 -12.11 17.73
N SER A 14 4.25 -11.94 17.23
CA SER A 14 4.72 -12.55 15.98
C SER A 14 6.13 -13.11 16.09
N ASP A 15 6.39 -14.24 15.45
CA ASP A 15 7.74 -14.82 15.28
C ASP A 15 8.53 -14.21 14.10
N ALA A 16 7.91 -13.26 13.39
CA ALA A 16 8.49 -12.51 12.28
C ALA A 16 8.33 -10.98 12.52
N THR A 17 8.26 -10.19 11.47
CA THR A 17 8.16 -8.71 11.56
C THR A 17 6.82 -8.20 12.11
N GLY A 18 5.78 -9.03 12.15
CA GLY A 18 4.45 -8.66 12.61
C GLY A 18 3.59 -7.87 11.61
N THR A 19 4.11 -7.55 10.44
CA THR A 19 3.42 -6.70 9.44
C THR A 19 2.03 -7.26 9.05
N THR A 20 1.92 -8.56 8.81
CA THR A 20 0.65 -9.21 8.48
C THR A 20 -0.36 -9.09 9.62
N LEU A 21 0.11 -9.31 10.87
CA LEU A 21 -0.72 -9.23 12.06
C LEU A 21 -1.22 -7.81 12.32
N GLN A 22 -0.36 -6.82 12.14
CA GLN A 22 -0.72 -5.40 12.24
C GLN A 22 -1.78 -5.02 11.21
N GLY A 23 -1.58 -5.41 9.95
CA GLY A 23 -2.54 -5.16 8.87
C GLY A 23 -3.91 -5.76 9.17
N LEU A 24 -3.94 -7.01 9.65
CA LEU A 24 -5.18 -7.68 10.03
C LEU A 24 -5.86 -7.02 11.23
N ALA A 25 -5.11 -6.73 12.31
CA ALA A 25 -5.64 -6.07 13.49
C ALA A 25 -6.27 -4.72 13.12
N ARG A 26 -5.58 -3.92 12.31
CA ARG A 26 -6.08 -2.62 11.83
C ARG A 26 -7.35 -2.76 10.98
N ALA A 27 -7.40 -3.74 10.07
CA ALA A 27 -8.58 -4.00 9.25
C ALA A 27 -9.79 -4.42 10.10
N CYS A 28 -9.57 -5.27 11.12
CA CYS A 28 -10.64 -5.68 12.03
C CYS A 28 -11.11 -4.52 12.93
N LEU A 29 -10.17 -3.76 13.51
CA LEU A 29 -10.48 -2.63 14.40
C LEU A 29 -11.28 -1.53 13.69
N ALA A 30 -11.04 -1.31 12.40
CA ALA A 30 -11.79 -0.36 11.58
C ALA A 30 -13.30 -0.67 11.45
N GLN A 31 -13.74 -1.87 11.85
CA GLN A 31 -15.15 -2.27 11.85
C GLN A 31 -15.87 -1.93 13.18
N PHE A 32 -15.17 -1.37 14.15
CA PHE A 32 -15.74 -1.00 15.45
C PHE A 32 -15.69 0.51 15.63
N GLU A 33 -16.83 1.11 15.94
CA GLU A 33 -16.95 2.52 16.28
C GLU A 33 -16.57 2.76 17.74
N ASP A 34 -16.04 3.94 18.04
CA ASP A 34 -15.75 4.41 19.41
C ASP A 34 -14.80 3.49 20.22
N VAL A 35 -13.83 2.86 19.58
CA VAL A 35 -12.79 2.07 20.24
C VAL A 35 -11.42 2.73 20.11
N LYS A 36 -10.63 2.68 21.17
CA LYS A 36 -9.24 3.18 21.19
C LYS A 36 -8.31 2.11 21.75
N PRO A 37 -7.73 1.25 20.89
CA PRO A 37 -6.79 0.23 21.34
C PRO A 37 -5.46 0.86 21.75
N ASN A 38 -4.87 0.33 22.82
CA ASN A 38 -3.45 0.51 23.14
C ASN A 38 -2.71 -0.71 22.58
N GLU A 39 -2.05 -0.53 21.42
CA GLU A 39 -1.38 -1.62 20.74
C GLU A 39 0.02 -1.87 21.32
N LYS A 40 0.30 -3.13 21.69
CA LYS A 40 1.61 -3.60 22.14
C LYS A 40 2.16 -4.61 21.13
N PHE A 41 3.35 -4.34 20.60
CA PHE A 41 3.99 -5.14 19.56
C PHE A 41 5.11 -6.00 20.13
N TRP A 42 5.04 -7.31 19.87
CA TRP A 42 6.00 -8.32 20.28
C TRP A 42 6.46 -9.09 19.04
N ASN A 43 7.51 -8.58 18.40
CA ASN A 43 8.03 -9.14 17.15
C ASN A 43 9.25 -10.04 17.39
N LEU A 44 9.53 -10.95 16.45
CA LEU A 44 10.67 -11.85 16.46
C LEU A 44 10.71 -12.78 17.70
N ILE A 45 9.54 -13.19 18.18
CA ILE A 45 9.39 -14.10 19.32
C ILE A 45 9.63 -15.52 18.85
N ARG A 46 10.82 -16.05 19.13
CA ARG A 46 11.33 -17.33 18.60
C ARG A 46 11.85 -18.28 19.66
N THR A 47 11.86 -17.88 20.93
CA THR A 47 12.33 -18.72 22.02
C THR A 47 11.31 -18.82 23.16
N PRO A 48 11.35 -19.89 23.97
CA PRO A 48 10.49 -20.03 25.14
C PRO A 48 10.64 -18.88 26.15
N GLU A 49 11.86 -18.39 26.35
CA GLU A 49 12.15 -17.30 27.28
C GLU A 49 11.50 -15.98 26.81
N GLN A 50 11.48 -15.73 25.50
CA GLN A 50 10.77 -14.58 24.95
C GLN A 50 9.26 -14.70 25.13
N ILE A 51 8.69 -15.91 25.09
CA ILE A 51 7.26 -16.13 25.40
C ILE A 51 6.96 -15.76 26.86
N GLU A 52 7.82 -16.15 27.82
CA GLU A 52 7.64 -15.77 29.24
C GLU A 52 7.67 -14.25 29.41
N MET A 53 8.62 -13.56 28.80
CA MET A 53 8.69 -12.10 28.81
C MET A 53 7.41 -11.44 28.23
N VAL A 54 6.86 -11.99 27.16
CA VAL A 54 5.60 -11.50 26.60
C VAL A 54 4.45 -11.74 27.56
N LEU A 55 4.37 -12.92 28.20
CA LEU A 55 3.32 -13.26 29.19
C LEU A 55 3.39 -12.34 30.41
N ASP A 56 4.58 -11.98 30.88
CA ASP A 56 4.76 -11.01 31.97
C ASP A 56 4.21 -9.64 31.58
N GLY A 57 4.56 -9.15 30.39
CA GLY A 57 4.03 -7.89 29.87
C GLY A 57 2.50 -7.90 29.66
N ILE A 58 1.93 -9.05 29.29
CA ILE A 58 0.47 -9.21 29.20
C ILE A 58 -0.18 -9.24 30.59
N ALA A 59 0.50 -9.78 31.59
CA ALA A 59 0.00 -9.77 32.98
C ALA A 59 -0.05 -8.35 33.55
N ASP A 60 0.93 -7.51 33.22
CA ASP A 60 0.99 -6.10 33.64
C ASP A 60 -0.11 -5.25 32.97
N GLU A 61 -0.39 -5.49 31.71
CA GLU A 61 -1.38 -4.74 30.92
C GLU A 61 -2.37 -5.71 30.24
N PRO A 62 -3.32 -6.28 30.99
CA PRO A 62 -4.21 -7.32 30.47
C PRO A 62 -5.04 -6.87 29.26
N GLY A 63 -5.04 -7.65 28.18
CA GLY A 63 -5.72 -7.31 26.95
C GLY A 63 -5.94 -8.49 26.02
N LEU A 64 -6.52 -8.23 24.84
CA LEU A 64 -6.68 -9.23 23.80
C LEU A 64 -5.32 -9.55 23.17
N VAL A 65 -5.02 -10.84 23.03
CA VAL A 65 -3.80 -11.31 22.35
C VAL A 65 -4.15 -11.84 20.96
N LEU A 66 -3.54 -11.27 19.94
CA LEU A 66 -3.52 -11.82 18.57
C LEU A 66 -2.11 -12.35 18.30
N MET A 67 -1.99 -13.56 17.76
CA MET A 67 -0.66 -14.13 17.48
C MET A 67 -0.56 -14.79 16.12
N THR A 68 0.66 -14.67 15.54
CA THR A 68 1.09 -15.34 14.30
C THR A 68 2.34 -16.18 14.54
N LEU A 69 2.34 -16.98 15.60
CA LEU A 69 3.42 -17.92 15.91
C LEU A 69 3.21 -19.21 15.11
N VAL A 70 4.17 -19.57 14.25
CA VAL A 70 4.06 -20.80 13.44
C VAL A 70 4.65 -22.02 14.13
N ASP A 71 5.61 -21.84 15.07
CA ASP A 71 6.14 -22.96 15.88
C ASP A 71 5.06 -23.51 16.83
N PRO A 72 4.70 -24.81 16.74
CA PRO A 72 3.64 -25.40 17.56
C PRO A 72 3.93 -25.35 19.06
N LYS A 73 5.22 -25.43 19.47
CA LYS A 73 5.61 -25.42 20.90
C LYS A 73 5.43 -24.03 21.50
N LEU A 74 5.94 -23.00 20.82
CA LEU A 74 5.80 -21.61 21.25
C LEU A 74 4.34 -21.16 21.25
N ARG A 75 3.58 -21.54 20.22
CA ARG A 75 2.14 -21.28 20.13
C ARG A 75 1.38 -21.94 21.27
N LYS A 76 1.71 -23.18 21.64
CA LYS A 76 1.09 -23.86 22.78
C LYS A 76 1.44 -23.16 24.09
N GLN A 77 2.72 -22.82 24.33
CA GLN A 77 3.18 -22.12 25.54
C GLN A 77 2.43 -20.79 25.71
N MET A 78 2.36 -19.97 24.67
CA MET A 78 1.62 -18.70 24.68
C MET A 78 0.14 -18.91 25.03
N ARG A 79 -0.51 -19.87 24.39
CA ARG A 79 -1.93 -20.16 24.60
C ARG A 79 -2.20 -20.67 26.02
N ASP A 80 -1.34 -21.52 26.53
CA ASP A 80 -1.47 -22.07 27.89
C ASP A 80 -1.22 -20.98 28.95
N GLY A 81 -0.25 -20.08 28.73
CA GLY A 81 0.00 -18.90 29.56
C GLY A 81 -1.21 -17.96 29.61
N CYS A 82 -1.72 -17.56 28.46
CA CYS A 82 -2.94 -16.72 28.37
C CYS A 82 -4.15 -17.36 29.04
N ARG A 83 -4.33 -18.69 28.88
CA ARG A 83 -5.42 -19.43 29.52
C ARG A 83 -5.33 -19.39 31.06
N LYS A 84 -4.13 -19.55 31.63
CA LYS A 84 -3.91 -19.42 33.08
C LYS A 84 -4.30 -18.05 33.60
N MET A 85 -4.05 -16.99 32.84
CA MET A 85 -4.40 -15.61 33.15
C MET A 85 -5.86 -15.25 32.79
N LYS A 86 -6.62 -16.18 32.21
CA LYS A 86 -7.98 -15.96 31.67
C LYS A 86 -8.05 -14.86 30.60
N ILE A 87 -7.00 -14.71 29.82
CA ILE A 87 -6.89 -13.73 28.74
C ILE A 87 -7.22 -14.40 27.40
N SER A 88 -8.02 -13.72 26.57
CA SER A 88 -8.33 -14.17 25.23
C SER A 88 -7.10 -14.14 24.35
N CYS A 89 -6.76 -15.28 23.72
CA CYS A 89 -5.64 -15.42 22.79
C CYS A 89 -6.12 -16.05 21.48
N VAL A 90 -5.94 -15.33 20.39
CA VAL A 90 -6.42 -15.71 19.05
C VAL A 90 -5.22 -16.04 18.16
N PRO A 91 -4.99 -17.31 17.82
CA PRO A 91 -4.01 -17.72 16.83
C PRO A 91 -4.56 -17.47 15.42
N VAL A 92 -4.19 -16.34 14.83
CA VAL A 92 -4.79 -15.81 13.61
C VAL A 92 -4.56 -16.69 12.40
N LEU A 93 -3.39 -17.34 12.31
CA LEU A 93 -3.03 -18.20 11.17
C LEU A 93 -3.63 -19.61 11.24
N ASP A 94 -3.99 -20.11 12.44
CA ASP A 94 -4.41 -21.50 12.62
C ASP A 94 -5.57 -21.93 11.71
N PRO A 95 -6.68 -21.17 11.59
CA PRO A 95 -7.79 -21.55 10.71
C PRO A 95 -7.38 -21.62 9.24
N ILE A 96 -6.54 -20.69 8.81
CA ILE A 96 -6.07 -20.61 7.43
C ILE A 96 -5.10 -21.76 7.14
N MET A 97 -4.13 -22.00 8.01
CA MET A 97 -3.16 -23.09 7.87
C MET A 97 -3.84 -24.46 7.86
N ASN A 98 -4.82 -24.68 8.75
CA ASN A 98 -5.59 -25.92 8.78
C ASN A 98 -6.42 -26.12 7.49
N GLY A 99 -7.04 -25.04 6.97
CA GLY A 99 -7.76 -25.07 5.71
C GLY A 99 -6.84 -25.42 4.53
N LEU A 100 -5.67 -24.80 4.45
CA LEU A 100 -4.68 -25.09 3.42
C LEU A 100 -4.14 -26.52 3.53
N SER A 101 -3.79 -26.99 4.73
CA SER A 101 -3.32 -28.36 4.94
C SER A 101 -4.34 -29.39 4.52
N SER A 102 -5.62 -29.18 4.87
CA SER A 102 -6.71 -30.08 4.45
C SER A 102 -6.92 -30.08 2.94
N TYR A 103 -6.85 -28.91 2.29
CA TYR A 103 -7.07 -28.79 0.86
C TYR A 103 -5.92 -29.38 0.04
N LEU A 104 -4.67 -29.14 0.47
CA LEU A 104 -3.46 -29.58 -0.22
C LEU A 104 -3.07 -31.03 0.13
N GLY A 105 -3.59 -31.62 1.21
CA GLY A 105 -3.16 -32.91 1.75
C GLY A 105 -1.71 -32.90 2.26
N MET A 106 -1.22 -31.73 2.70
CA MET A 106 0.16 -31.51 3.14
C MET A 106 0.18 -30.73 4.47
N GLU A 107 1.20 -31.00 5.29
CA GLU A 107 1.45 -30.21 6.49
C GLU A 107 2.31 -28.98 6.17
N GLY A 108 2.05 -27.87 6.89
CA GLY A 108 2.87 -26.66 6.78
C GLY A 108 4.28 -26.87 7.39
N LEU A 109 5.28 -26.18 6.84
CA LEU A 109 6.69 -26.28 7.28
C LEU A 109 6.94 -25.71 8.68
N ASN A 110 6.01 -24.94 9.23
CA ASN A 110 6.07 -24.29 10.56
C ASN A 110 7.39 -23.52 10.81
N THR A 111 7.95 -22.93 9.77
CA THR A 111 9.22 -22.17 9.83
C THR A 111 8.91 -20.66 9.83
N PRO A 112 9.33 -19.91 10.86
CA PRO A 112 9.14 -18.47 10.92
C PRO A 112 9.80 -17.74 9.74
N GLY A 113 9.11 -16.70 9.22
CA GLY A 113 9.68 -15.78 8.25
C GLY A 113 9.89 -16.33 6.84
N LEU A 114 9.32 -17.48 6.48
CA LEU A 114 9.42 -18.03 5.12
C LEU A 114 8.98 -17.07 4.02
N GLN A 115 8.04 -16.19 4.33
CA GLN A 115 7.56 -15.14 3.40
C GLN A 115 8.59 -14.04 3.10
N TYR A 116 9.69 -13.99 3.85
CA TYR A 116 10.77 -13.00 3.69
C TYR A 116 12.06 -13.62 3.15
N LYS A 117 11.98 -14.76 2.49
CA LYS A 117 13.14 -15.30 1.77
C LYS A 117 13.57 -14.30 0.70
N MET A 118 14.88 -14.08 0.60
CA MET A 118 15.50 -13.35 -0.50
C MET A 118 15.52 -14.26 -1.75
N ASP A 119 14.35 -14.42 -2.36
CA ASP A 119 14.13 -15.11 -3.61
C ASP A 119 14.08 -14.11 -4.79
N ASP A 120 13.92 -14.63 -5.99
CA ASP A 120 13.85 -13.81 -7.20
C ASP A 120 12.76 -12.73 -7.10
N ALA A 121 11.61 -13.05 -6.50
CA ALA A 121 10.53 -12.10 -6.28
C ALA A 121 10.88 -10.97 -5.29
N TYR A 122 11.80 -11.23 -4.35
CA TYR A 122 12.35 -10.18 -3.49
C TYR A 122 13.21 -9.21 -4.29
N PHE A 123 14.12 -9.73 -5.12
CA PHE A 123 15.00 -8.88 -5.95
C PHE A 123 14.21 -8.12 -7.01
N GLU A 124 13.21 -8.74 -7.63
CA GLU A 124 12.29 -8.04 -8.54
C GLU A 124 11.59 -6.86 -7.89
N ARG A 125 11.19 -6.97 -6.60
CA ARG A 125 10.61 -5.83 -5.86
C ARG A 125 11.62 -4.73 -5.60
N ILE A 126 12.87 -5.07 -5.24
CA ILE A 126 13.93 -4.07 -5.05
C ILE A 126 14.22 -3.34 -6.37
N ASP A 127 14.37 -4.06 -7.46
CA ASP A 127 14.55 -3.48 -8.79
C ASP A 127 13.39 -2.56 -9.20
N ALA A 128 12.16 -2.95 -8.89
CA ALA A 128 11.00 -2.14 -9.19
C ALA A 128 10.94 -0.86 -8.34
N LEU A 129 11.36 -0.93 -7.07
CA LEU A 129 11.46 0.23 -6.18
C LEU A 129 12.54 1.20 -6.67
N ASP A 130 13.73 0.71 -6.97
CA ASP A 130 14.82 1.53 -7.53
C ASP A 130 14.37 2.19 -8.83
N TYR A 131 13.69 1.42 -9.69
CA TYR A 131 13.14 1.95 -10.93
C TYR A 131 12.12 3.08 -10.67
N ALA A 132 11.19 2.90 -9.76
CA ALA A 132 10.17 3.90 -9.44
C ALA A 132 10.77 5.18 -8.85
N MET A 133 11.83 5.07 -8.07
CA MET A 133 12.54 6.23 -7.51
C MET A 133 13.33 7.00 -8.59
N HIS A 134 13.94 6.29 -9.54
CA HIS A 134 14.69 6.91 -10.65
C HIS A 134 13.78 7.61 -11.67
N HIS A 135 12.59 7.06 -11.92
CA HIS A 135 11.64 7.55 -12.91
C HIS A 135 10.46 8.31 -12.28
N ASP A 136 10.70 9.00 -11.17
CA ASP A 136 9.72 9.85 -10.50
C ASP A 136 9.73 11.27 -11.07
N ASP A 137 8.55 11.90 -11.08
CA ASP A 137 8.32 13.29 -11.50
C ASP A 137 8.93 13.66 -12.87
N GLY A 138 8.91 12.73 -13.82
CA GLY A 138 9.43 12.94 -15.18
C GLY A 138 10.95 12.96 -15.28
N GLN A 139 11.66 12.43 -14.29
CA GLN A 139 13.10 12.24 -14.36
C GLN A 139 13.46 11.00 -15.19
N HIS A 140 14.65 11.00 -15.79
CA HIS A 140 15.20 9.86 -16.55
C HIS A 140 14.22 9.23 -17.53
N LEU A 141 13.59 10.06 -18.38
CA LEU A 141 12.57 9.63 -19.34
C LEU A 141 13.05 8.55 -20.32
N ASP A 142 14.37 8.50 -20.60
CA ASP A 142 14.99 7.57 -21.55
C ASP A 142 14.84 6.09 -21.14
N GLY A 143 14.54 5.79 -19.89
CA GLY A 143 14.34 4.43 -19.42
C GLY A 143 12.87 3.99 -19.30
N LEU A 144 11.92 4.85 -19.64
CA LEU A 144 10.48 4.58 -19.46
C LEU A 144 9.94 3.46 -20.35
N ASP A 145 10.61 3.11 -21.42
CA ASP A 145 10.28 1.97 -22.29
C ASP A 145 10.37 0.62 -21.53
N GLN A 146 11.16 0.55 -20.45
CA GLN A 146 11.29 -0.62 -19.58
C GLN A 146 10.20 -0.75 -18.54
N ALA A 147 9.39 0.29 -18.32
CA ALA A 147 8.30 0.26 -17.35
C ALA A 147 7.28 -0.85 -17.64
N ASP A 148 6.62 -1.30 -16.61
CA ASP A 148 5.37 -2.08 -16.71
C ASP A 148 4.17 -1.13 -16.78
N ILE A 149 4.24 -0.03 -16.01
CA ILE A 149 3.18 0.98 -15.90
C ILE A 149 3.79 2.38 -15.95
N ILE A 150 3.15 3.30 -16.67
CA ILE A 150 3.47 4.72 -16.65
C ILE A 150 2.22 5.49 -16.16
N LEU A 151 2.36 6.17 -15.04
CA LEU A 151 1.32 7.03 -14.49
C LEU A 151 1.46 8.44 -15.06
N VAL A 152 0.41 8.97 -15.64
CA VAL A 152 0.40 10.32 -16.23
C VAL A 152 -0.69 11.15 -15.56
N GLY A 153 -0.39 12.37 -15.16
CA GLY A 153 -1.41 13.24 -14.53
C GLY A 153 -0.85 14.57 -14.07
N VAL A 154 -1.75 15.51 -13.79
CA VAL A 154 -1.37 16.81 -13.25
C VAL A 154 -0.70 16.67 -11.88
N SER A 155 -0.02 17.73 -11.42
CA SER A 155 0.63 17.72 -10.11
C SER A 155 -0.39 17.45 -8.99
N ARG A 156 0.01 16.61 -8.01
CA ARG A 156 -0.80 16.22 -6.83
C ARG A 156 -1.97 15.26 -7.08
N THR A 157 -1.89 14.43 -8.09
CA THR A 157 -2.83 13.30 -8.30
C THR A 157 -2.30 11.98 -7.76
N SER A 158 -1.52 12.00 -6.69
CA SER A 158 -0.99 10.82 -5.99
C SER A 158 -0.12 9.87 -6.85
N LYS A 159 0.50 10.36 -7.95
CA LYS A 159 1.34 9.54 -8.82
C LYS A 159 2.49 8.86 -8.07
N THR A 160 3.35 9.65 -7.43
CA THR A 160 4.53 9.15 -6.68
C THR A 160 4.17 8.09 -5.63
N PRO A 161 3.25 8.31 -4.66
CA PRO A 161 2.92 7.28 -3.70
C PRO A 161 2.27 6.04 -4.35
N THR A 162 1.52 6.20 -5.44
CA THR A 162 0.95 5.07 -6.19
C THR A 162 2.04 4.27 -6.92
N SER A 163 3.04 4.94 -7.53
CA SER A 163 4.16 4.24 -8.18
C SER A 163 4.98 3.44 -7.18
N VAL A 164 5.27 3.99 -6.00
CA VAL A 164 5.96 3.27 -4.92
C VAL A 164 5.14 2.06 -4.44
N TYR A 165 3.83 2.21 -4.30
CA TYR A 165 2.95 1.10 -3.90
C TYR A 165 2.93 -0.03 -4.95
N LEU A 166 2.89 0.29 -6.23
CA LEU A 166 2.96 -0.67 -7.34
C LEU A 166 4.33 -1.34 -7.39
N ALA A 167 5.41 -0.58 -7.19
CA ALA A 167 6.78 -1.10 -7.15
C ALA A 167 6.98 -2.11 -6.00
N ASN A 168 6.37 -1.90 -4.83
CA ASN A 168 6.34 -2.88 -3.75
C ASN A 168 5.64 -4.21 -4.14
N ARG A 169 4.92 -4.22 -5.26
CA ARG A 169 4.31 -5.42 -5.88
C ARG A 169 5.12 -5.98 -7.05
N GLY A 170 6.35 -5.47 -7.26
CA GLY A 170 7.27 -5.90 -8.32
C GLY A 170 6.97 -5.29 -9.69
N LEU A 171 6.13 -4.24 -9.77
CA LEU A 171 5.79 -3.57 -11.03
C LEU A 171 6.64 -2.32 -11.23
N LYS A 172 7.52 -2.33 -12.22
CA LYS A 172 8.32 -1.15 -12.62
C LYS A 172 7.41 -0.04 -13.07
N THR A 173 7.30 1.01 -12.27
CA THR A 173 6.34 2.09 -12.50
C THR A 173 7.07 3.43 -12.59
N GLY A 174 6.94 4.09 -13.73
CA GLY A 174 7.38 5.47 -13.89
C GLY A 174 6.20 6.44 -13.78
N ASN A 175 6.48 7.72 -13.55
CA ASN A 175 5.43 8.73 -13.61
C ASN A 175 5.85 9.98 -14.38
N ILE A 176 4.90 10.53 -15.15
CA ILE A 176 5.06 11.75 -15.94
C ILE A 176 4.08 12.79 -15.41
N PRO A 177 4.58 13.88 -14.79
CA PRO A 177 3.74 14.99 -14.39
C PRO A 177 3.37 15.83 -15.60
N LEU A 178 2.09 16.13 -15.76
CA LEU A 178 1.65 17.12 -16.75
C LEU A 178 1.77 18.52 -16.12
N VAL A 179 2.73 19.28 -16.60
CA VAL A 179 2.99 20.65 -16.13
C VAL A 179 2.49 21.64 -17.19
N PRO A 180 1.72 22.67 -16.81
CA PRO A 180 1.26 23.70 -17.73
C PRO A 180 2.43 24.31 -18.52
N LYS A 181 2.23 24.49 -19.82
CA LYS A 181 3.23 25.09 -20.75
C LYS A 181 4.50 24.28 -20.99
N VAL A 182 4.70 23.13 -20.34
CA VAL A 182 5.77 22.20 -20.67
C VAL A 182 5.22 21.22 -21.71
N ARG A 183 5.84 21.17 -22.87
CA ARG A 183 5.55 20.15 -23.88
C ARG A 183 6.49 18.98 -23.64
N PHE A 184 5.92 17.83 -23.36
CA PHE A 184 6.67 16.58 -23.41
C PHE A 184 6.78 16.14 -24.87
N ASP A 185 7.88 15.46 -25.19
CA ASP A 185 8.02 14.80 -26.48
C ASP A 185 6.97 13.68 -26.57
N GLU A 186 6.17 13.67 -27.64
CA GLU A 186 5.12 12.65 -27.83
C GLU A 186 5.69 11.23 -27.91
N SER A 187 6.99 11.07 -28.22
CA SER A 187 7.67 9.77 -28.22
C SER A 187 7.58 9.05 -26.87
N TYR A 188 7.58 9.77 -25.75
CA TYR A 188 7.41 9.18 -24.41
C TYR A 188 6.00 8.62 -24.14
N PHE A 189 5.06 8.89 -25.02
CA PHE A 189 3.67 8.41 -24.90
C PHE A 189 3.36 7.25 -25.85
N THR A 190 4.35 6.72 -26.56
CA THR A 190 4.17 5.74 -27.64
C THR A 190 4.87 4.41 -27.40
N PHE A 191 5.47 4.18 -26.25
CA PHE A 191 6.09 2.89 -25.93
C PHE A 191 5.04 1.78 -25.92
N SER A 192 5.36 0.66 -26.55
CA SER A 192 4.42 -0.46 -26.73
C SER A 192 4.32 -1.40 -25.52
N LYS A 193 5.39 -1.44 -24.68
CA LYS A 193 5.44 -2.33 -23.52
C LYS A 193 4.59 -1.79 -22.35
N PRO A 194 4.79 -0.53 -21.89
CA PRO A 194 4.10 -0.04 -20.71
C PRO A 194 2.58 0.09 -20.87
N LEU A 195 1.86 -0.12 -19.78
CA LEU A 195 0.49 0.32 -19.64
C LEU A 195 0.48 1.78 -19.18
N TYR A 196 -0.07 2.67 -19.98
CA TYR A 196 -0.29 4.05 -19.57
C TYR A 196 -1.61 4.18 -18.80
N ILE A 197 -1.58 4.90 -17.68
CA ILE A 197 -2.75 5.21 -16.85
C ILE A 197 -2.82 6.71 -16.60
N GLY A 198 -3.92 7.34 -16.99
CA GLY A 198 -4.21 8.71 -16.65
C GLY A 198 -4.78 8.83 -15.23
N LEU A 199 -4.14 9.60 -14.36
CA LEU A 199 -4.69 9.93 -13.04
C LEU A 199 -5.29 11.33 -13.06
N THR A 200 -6.51 11.46 -12.55
CA THR A 200 -7.25 12.72 -12.46
C THR A 200 -7.85 12.89 -11.07
N GLU A 201 -8.08 14.13 -10.67
CA GLU A 201 -8.69 14.48 -9.40
C GLU A 201 -9.62 15.71 -9.59
N SER A 202 -10.53 15.97 -8.65
CA SER A 202 -11.37 17.15 -8.68
C SER A 202 -10.56 18.44 -8.46
N ALA A 203 -10.96 19.53 -9.10
CA ALA A 203 -10.24 20.80 -8.99
C ALA A 203 -10.20 21.33 -7.55
N SER A 204 -11.32 21.21 -6.82
CA SER A 204 -11.40 21.64 -5.42
C SER A 204 -10.44 20.88 -4.51
N ARG A 205 -10.31 19.57 -4.73
CA ARG A 205 -9.37 18.74 -3.95
C ARG A 205 -7.91 19.06 -4.29
N LEU A 206 -7.62 19.30 -5.58
CA LEU A 206 -6.27 19.73 -5.98
C LEU A 206 -5.88 21.07 -5.36
N VAL A 207 -6.79 22.06 -5.31
CA VAL A 207 -6.55 23.33 -4.62
C VAL A 207 -6.17 23.08 -3.16
N GLU A 208 -6.96 22.27 -2.45
CA GLU A 208 -6.70 21.93 -1.03
C GLU A 208 -5.35 21.22 -0.85
N THR A 209 -5.07 20.21 -1.64
CA THR A 209 -3.84 19.41 -1.55
C THR A 209 -2.60 20.26 -1.89
N ARG A 210 -2.70 21.11 -2.91
CA ARG A 210 -1.63 22.03 -3.29
C ARG A 210 -1.39 23.09 -2.22
N LYS A 211 -2.46 23.61 -1.60
CA LYS A 211 -2.35 24.56 -0.48
C LYS A 211 -1.65 23.92 0.73
N ASN A 212 -2.07 22.74 1.14
CA ASN A 212 -1.47 22.03 2.27
C ASN A 212 0.04 21.80 2.05
N ARG A 213 0.44 21.41 0.84
CA ARG A 213 1.85 21.20 0.49
C ARG A 213 2.70 22.47 0.64
N LEU A 214 2.14 23.61 0.24
CA LEU A 214 2.85 24.88 0.33
C LEU A 214 3.03 25.31 1.79
N LEU A 215 2.02 25.05 2.64
CA LEU A 215 2.12 25.29 4.09
C LEU A 215 3.20 24.40 4.72
N GLU A 216 3.28 23.12 4.36
CA GLU A 216 4.34 22.20 4.82
C GLU A 216 5.75 22.67 4.41
N GLU A 217 5.90 23.31 3.24
CA GLU A 217 7.17 23.88 2.75
C GLU A 217 7.53 25.22 3.42
N GLY A 218 6.73 25.68 4.38
CA GLY A 218 7.00 26.94 5.14
C GLY A 218 6.86 28.21 4.29
N LYS A 219 6.16 28.15 3.18
CA LYS A 219 5.96 29.28 2.29
C LYS A 219 4.71 30.06 2.72
N ASP A 220 4.80 31.40 2.76
CA ASP A 220 3.73 32.29 3.23
C ASP A 220 2.53 32.33 2.28
N GLU A 221 1.33 32.38 2.82
CA GLU A 221 0.06 32.45 2.08
C GLU A 221 -0.03 33.70 1.15
N SER A 222 0.70 34.76 1.48
CA SER A 222 0.78 36.01 0.68
C SER A 222 1.45 35.81 -0.68
N VAL A 223 2.38 34.86 -0.80
CA VAL A 223 3.12 34.55 -2.05
C VAL A 223 2.22 33.85 -3.08
N TYR A 224 1.01 33.38 -2.67
CA TYR A 224 0.19 32.47 -3.47
C TYR A 224 -1.12 33.07 -4.00
N ARG A 225 -1.53 34.27 -3.51
CA ARG A 225 -2.78 34.90 -3.95
C ARG A 225 -2.83 35.20 -5.45
N ASP A 226 -1.68 35.37 -6.09
CA ASP A 226 -1.57 35.62 -7.55
C ASP A 226 -0.95 34.42 -8.30
N ASN A 227 -0.88 33.22 -7.68
CA ASN A 227 -0.19 32.08 -8.30
C ASN A 227 -1.20 31.15 -9.01
N ALA A 228 -1.09 31.02 -10.32
CA ALA A 228 -1.85 30.08 -11.16
C ALA A 228 -1.88 28.63 -10.62
N TYR A 229 -0.94 28.26 -9.76
CA TYR A 229 -0.85 26.95 -9.12
C TYR A 229 -2.02 26.66 -8.17
N LEU A 230 -2.64 27.67 -7.57
CA LEU A 230 -3.81 27.57 -6.69
C LEU A 230 -5.09 28.11 -7.32
N ASP A 231 -5.01 28.72 -8.50
CA ASP A 231 -6.19 29.22 -9.21
C ASP A 231 -7.07 28.07 -9.68
N GLU A 232 -8.29 28.03 -9.18
CA GLU A 232 -9.24 26.93 -9.46
C GLU A 232 -9.57 26.82 -10.95
N GLN A 233 -9.65 27.95 -11.67
CA GLN A 233 -9.93 27.93 -13.10
C GLN A 233 -8.73 27.40 -13.89
N ALA A 234 -7.53 27.82 -13.55
CA ALA A 234 -6.29 27.27 -14.14
C ALA A 234 -6.19 25.76 -13.89
N ILE A 235 -6.51 25.30 -12.69
CA ILE A 235 -6.52 23.86 -12.36
C ILE A 235 -7.58 23.10 -13.18
N LYS A 236 -8.77 23.66 -13.38
CA LYS A 236 -9.80 23.07 -14.26
C LYS A 236 -9.31 22.94 -15.69
N ASP A 237 -8.59 23.93 -16.18
CA ASP A 237 -8.04 23.90 -17.53
C ASP A 237 -6.90 22.86 -17.64
N GLU A 238 -6.04 22.72 -16.63
CA GLU A 238 -5.04 21.66 -16.55
C GLU A 238 -5.70 20.26 -16.60
N ILE A 239 -6.72 20.01 -15.78
CA ILE A 239 -7.46 18.74 -15.77
C ILE A 239 -8.09 18.45 -17.12
N LYS A 240 -8.72 19.46 -17.74
CA LYS A 240 -9.33 19.34 -19.07
C LYS A 240 -8.31 18.98 -20.13
N ALA A 241 -7.13 19.62 -20.13
CA ALA A 241 -6.04 19.33 -21.04
C ALA A 241 -5.51 17.89 -20.83
N ALA A 242 -5.32 17.46 -19.57
CA ALA A 242 -4.91 16.12 -19.22
C ALA A 242 -5.90 15.07 -19.73
N ARG A 243 -7.18 15.25 -19.46
CA ARG A 243 -8.25 14.33 -19.93
C ARG A 243 -8.33 14.25 -21.45
N LYS A 244 -8.08 15.36 -22.15
CA LYS A 244 -8.01 15.38 -23.63
C LYS A 244 -6.83 14.54 -24.12
N LEU A 245 -5.65 14.66 -23.48
CA LEU A 245 -4.47 13.85 -23.79
C LEU A 245 -4.76 12.35 -23.57
N PHE A 246 -5.35 11.99 -22.42
CA PHE A 246 -5.66 10.59 -22.12
C PHE A 246 -6.64 10.00 -23.14
N SER A 247 -7.66 10.78 -23.51
CA SER A 247 -8.66 10.36 -24.52
C SER A 247 -8.05 10.21 -25.92
N SER A 248 -7.13 11.10 -26.33
CA SER A 248 -6.49 11.02 -27.65
C SER A 248 -5.61 9.78 -27.81
N HIS A 249 -5.05 9.26 -26.69
CA HIS A 249 -4.25 8.04 -26.68
C HIS A 249 -5.04 6.78 -26.28
N GLY A 250 -6.33 6.92 -25.93
CA GLY A 250 -7.15 5.80 -25.47
C GLY A 250 -6.69 5.19 -24.14
N TRP A 251 -6.04 5.95 -23.28
CA TRP A 251 -5.57 5.45 -21.98
C TRP A 251 -6.71 5.31 -20.99
N PRO A 252 -6.69 4.26 -20.14
CA PRO A 252 -7.56 4.18 -18.98
C PRO A 252 -7.34 5.38 -18.05
N VAL A 253 -8.43 5.93 -17.51
CA VAL A 253 -8.40 7.08 -16.60
C VAL A 253 -8.98 6.68 -15.26
N ILE A 254 -8.27 6.97 -14.19
CA ILE A 254 -8.72 6.72 -12.82
C ILE A 254 -8.86 8.07 -12.11
N ASP A 255 -10.04 8.30 -11.53
CA ASP A 255 -10.33 9.45 -10.68
C ASP A 255 -9.97 9.10 -9.23
N VAL A 256 -8.98 9.79 -8.65
CA VAL A 256 -8.47 9.52 -7.31
C VAL A 256 -9.11 10.38 -6.22
N THR A 257 -10.08 11.21 -6.53
CA THR A 257 -10.66 12.24 -5.63
C THR A 257 -11.09 11.70 -4.26
N LYS A 258 -11.63 10.49 -4.21
CA LYS A 258 -12.13 9.84 -2.97
C LYS A 258 -11.56 8.44 -2.78
N ARG A 259 -10.36 8.19 -3.28
CA ARG A 259 -9.74 6.87 -3.23
C ARG A 259 -8.45 6.90 -2.44
N SER A 260 -8.19 5.82 -1.74
CA SER A 260 -6.87 5.56 -1.16
C SER A 260 -5.86 5.18 -2.26
N ILE A 261 -4.58 5.24 -1.91
CA ILE A 261 -3.49 4.78 -2.79
C ILE A 261 -3.65 3.29 -3.10
N GLU A 262 -4.04 2.50 -2.11
CA GLU A 262 -4.26 1.06 -2.20
C GLU A 262 -5.39 0.70 -3.17
N GLU A 263 -6.51 1.41 -3.10
CA GLU A 263 -7.65 1.22 -4.00
C GLU A 263 -7.28 1.59 -5.44
N THR A 264 -6.59 2.72 -5.62
CA THR A 264 -6.09 3.17 -6.91
C THR A 264 -5.14 2.14 -7.52
N ALA A 265 -4.15 1.69 -6.75
CA ALA A 265 -3.18 0.70 -7.19
C ALA A 265 -3.84 -0.66 -7.49
N SER A 266 -4.84 -1.07 -6.71
CA SER A 266 -5.57 -2.32 -6.95
C SER A 266 -6.32 -2.29 -8.27
N GLU A 267 -6.95 -1.16 -8.62
CA GLU A 267 -7.60 -0.99 -9.93
C GLU A 267 -6.58 -1.01 -11.08
N ILE A 268 -5.45 -0.33 -10.91
CA ILE A 268 -4.35 -0.35 -11.89
C ILE A 268 -3.86 -1.77 -12.15
N ILE A 269 -3.61 -2.55 -11.09
CA ILE A 269 -3.17 -3.94 -11.20
C ILE A 269 -4.22 -4.80 -11.94
N ALA A 270 -5.51 -4.59 -11.66
CA ALA A 270 -6.57 -5.30 -12.34
C ALA A 270 -6.63 -4.96 -13.85
N ILE A 271 -6.39 -3.70 -14.23
CA ILE A 271 -6.29 -3.28 -15.64
C ILE A 271 -5.06 -3.90 -16.29
N TYR A 272 -3.90 -3.83 -15.64
CA TYR A 272 -2.65 -4.39 -16.11
C TYR A 272 -2.74 -5.90 -16.39
N ASN A 273 -3.28 -6.66 -15.44
CA ASN A 273 -3.46 -8.10 -15.58
C ASN A 273 -4.41 -8.47 -16.72
N ARG A 274 -5.50 -7.71 -16.90
CA ARG A 274 -6.43 -7.90 -18.01
C ARG A 274 -5.77 -7.63 -19.36
N GLN A 275 -4.92 -6.61 -19.45
CA GLN A 275 -4.22 -6.29 -20.69
C GLN A 275 -3.16 -7.35 -21.04
N ARG A 276 -2.40 -7.84 -20.03
CA ARG A 276 -1.45 -8.94 -20.22
C ARG A 276 -2.13 -10.22 -20.70
N ALA A 277 -3.23 -10.60 -20.07
CA ALA A 277 -3.99 -11.79 -20.47
C ALA A 277 -4.47 -11.72 -21.94
N LYS A 278 -4.91 -10.55 -22.41
CA LYS A 278 -5.28 -10.33 -23.81
C LYS A 278 -4.09 -10.45 -24.75
N LYS A 279 -2.92 -9.89 -24.39
CA LYS A 279 -1.69 -10.01 -25.20
C LYS A 279 -1.21 -11.47 -25.27
N THR A 280 -1.27 -12.21 -24.17
CA THR A 280 -0.85 -13.63 -24.12
C THR A 280 -1.84 -14.56 -24.82
N GLY A 281 -3.15 -14.34 -24.67
CA GLY A 281 -4.19 -15.13 -25.36
C GLY A 281 -4.21 -14.90 -26.87
N SER A 282 -3.80 -13.73 -27.36
CA SER A 282 -3.65 -13.44 -28.80
C SER A 282 -2.40 -14.09 -29.44
N LEU A 283 -1.45 -14.58 -28.63
CA LEU A 283 -0.28 -15.32 -29.11
C LEU A 283 -0.51 -16.83 -29.23
N LEU A 284 -1.66 -17.31 -28.71
CA LEU A 284 -2.05 -18.73 -28.72
C LEU A 284 -3.20 -19.03 -29.70
N SER A 285 -3.67 -18.02 -30.42
CA SER A 285 -4.66 -18.11 -31.52
C SER A 285 -3.99 -17.85 -32.87
#